data_a3dee5eb2118e9a65b6f01bce75ae855
#
_entry.id   a3dee5eb2118e9a65b6f01bce75ae855
#
_cell.length_a   1.000
_cell.length_b   1.000
_cell.length_c   1.000
_cell.angle_alpha   90.00
_cell.angle_beta   90.00
_cell.angle_gamma   90.00
#
_symmetry.space_group_name_H-M   'P 1'
#
loop_
_entity.id
_entity.type
_entity.pdbx_description
1 polymer ?
#
loop_
_entity_poly.entity_id
_entity_poly.type
_entity_poly.pdbx_seq_one_letter_code
_entity_poly.pdbx_strand_id
1 'polypeptide(L)'
;MGEKYPFLAYLGHPQTWTRAVEVGIVAFFALVGFREAERWFNPACPPATWQGALVFGVAAALLDLLDRYGSRQKRESGRFPRWVWVPSFAAALVAFAATGEGLVLAGMSAWVVLRTSTARNKP
;
A
#
# COMPACT_ATOMS: atom_id res chain seq x y z
N MET A 1 -21.53 19.94 4.33
CA MET A 1 -21.55 18.58 3.84
C MET A 1 -20.22 17.90 3.82
N GLY A 2 -19.70 17.68 5.00
CA GLY A 2 -18.44 16.99 5.14
C GLY A 2 -18.46 15.57 4.60
N GLU A 3 -19.65 14.96 4.53
CA GLU A 3 -19.77 13.60 4.03
C GLU A 3 -19.52 13.49 2.55
N LYS A 4 -19.67 14.58 1.81
CA LYS A 4 -19.46 14.56 0.37
C LYS A 4 -18.02 14.26 0.01
N TYR A 5 -17.07 14.69 0.85
CA TYR A 5 -15.65 14.53 0.58
C TYR A 5 -14.91 14.07 1.83
N PRO A 6 -15.34 12.91 2.39
CA PRO A 6 -14.71 12.43 3.62
C PRO A 6 -13.24 12.07 3.41
N PHE A 7 -12.89 11.64 2.20
CA PHE A 7 -11.50 11.29 1.90
C PHE A 7 -10.60 12.53 1.96
N LEU A 8 -11.08 13.65 1.45
CA LEU A 8 -10.31 14.89 1.50
C LEU A 8 -10.11 15.36 2.93
N ALA A 9 -11.14 15.23 3.77
CA ALA A 9 -11.03 15.56 5.18
C ALA A 9 -10.01 14.65 5.88
N TYR A 10 -10.01 13.38 5.56
CA TYR A 10 -9.06 12.41 6.09
C TYR A 10 -7.63 12.80 5.71
N LEU A 11 -7.41 13.18 4.47
CA LEU A 11 -6.10 13.60 4.00
C LEU A 11 -5.61 14.91 4.64
N GLY A 12 -6.53 15.70 5.17
CA GLY A 12 -6.18 16.94 5.84
C GLY A 12 -5.57 16.76 7.22
N HIS A 13 -5.64 15.56 7.79
CA HIS A 13 -5.08 15.31 9.11
C HIS A 13 -3.57 15.08 9.04
N PRO A 14 -2.76 15.78 9.84
CA PRO A 14 -1.31 15.58 9.82
C PRO A 14 -0.89 14.16 10.19
N GLN A 15 -1.62 13.51 11.10
CA GLN A 15 -1.30 12.15 11.53
C GLN A 15 -1.42 11.15 10.39
N THR A 16 -2.33 11.37 9.46
CA THR A 16 -2.50 10.52 8.28
C THR A 16 -1.21 10.48 7.47
N TRP A 17 -0.64 11.65 7.21
CA TRP A 17 0.58 11.75 6.43
C TRP A 17 1.79 11.23 7.18
N THR A 18 1.86 11.48 8.49
CA THR A 18 2.96 10.97 9.31
C THR A 18 3.04 9.45 9.23
N ARG A 19 1.89 8.79 9.37
CA ARG A 19 1.82 7.34 9.29
C ARG A 19 2.15 6.82 7.89
N ALA A 20 1.65 7.50 6.88
CA ALA A 20 1.94 7.12 5.49
C ALA A 20 3.44 7.22 5.20
N VAL A 21 4.08 8.28 5.66
CA VAL A 21 5.52 8.45 5.47
C VAL A 21 6.30 7.36 6.20
N GLU A 22 5.91 7.03 7.42
CA GLU A 22 6.55 5.95 8.17
C GLU A 22 6.48 4.63 7.41
N VAL A 23 5.28 4.29 6.92
CA VAL A 23 5.09 3.05 6.15
C VAL A 23 5.93 3.08 4.88
N GLY A 24 5.98 4.23 4.21
CA GLY A 24 6.78 4.38 2.99
C GLY A 24 8.27 4.16 3.25
N ILE A 25 8.78 4.73 4.33
CA ILE A 25 10.20 4.57 4.68
C ILE A 25 10.51 3.10 5.00
N VAL A 26 9.67 2.47 5.80
CA VAL A 26 9.85 1.06 6.15
C VAL A 26 9.81 0.20 4.89
N ALA A 27 8.85 0.45 4.00
CA ALA A 27 8.74 -0.31 2.76
C ALA A 27 9.96 -0.12 1.87
N PHE A 28 10.47 1.11 1.77
CA PHE A 28 11.68 1.40 0.99
C PHE A 28 12.85 0.55 1.46
N PHE A 29 13.13 0.59 2.76
CA PHE A 29 14.25 -0.17 3.30
C PHE A 29 13.99 -1.67 3.29
N ALA A 30 12.74 -2.09 3.44
CA ALA A 30 12.39 -3.50 3.37
C ALA A 30 12.67 -4.06 1.98
N LEU A 31 12.33 -3.30 0.93
CA LEU A 31 12.61 -3.75 -0.43
C LEU A 31 14.12 -3.85 -0.70
N VAL A 32 14.87 -2.85 -0.26
CA VAL A 32 16.32 -2.85 -0.44
C VAL A 32 16.94 -4.05 0.27
N GLY A 33 16.51 -4.29 1.51
CA GLY A 33 17.02 -5.43 2.29
C GLY A 33 16.64 -6.77 1.68
N PHE A 34 15.41 -6.88 1.20
CA PHE A 34 14.92 -8.09 0.55
C PHE A 34 15.73 -8.41 -0.72
N ARG A 35 15.98 -7.38 -1.54
CA ARG A 35 16.79 -7.55 -2.76
C ARG A 35 18.21 -7.95 -2.44
N GLU A 36 18.81 -7.36 -1.42
CA GLU A 36 20.15 -7.72 -1.00
C GLU A 36 20.21 -9.17 -0.51
N ALA A 37 19.19 -9.60 0.24
CA ALA A 37 19.11 -10.99 0.69
C ALA A 37 18.97 -11.94 -0.47
N GLU A 38 18.16 -11.60 -1.47
CA GLU A 38 18.03 -12.42 -2.67
C GLU A 38 19.35 -12.57 -3.41
N ARG A 39 20.15 -11.51 -3.46
CA ARG A 39 21.43 -11.53 -4.14
C ARG A 39 22.45 -12.42 -3.43
N TRP A 40 22.32 -12.61 -2.12
CA TRP A 40 23.17 -13.53 -1.38
C TRP A 40 22.94 -14.97 -1.84
N PHE A 41 21.69 -15.33 -2.14
CA PHE A 41 21.36 -16.68 -2.61
C PHE A 41 21.50 -16.82 -4.12
N ASN A 42 21.33 -15.74 -4.86
CA ASN A 42 21.43 -15.76 -6.32
C ASN A 42 22.12 -14.47 -6.81
N PRO A 43 23.44 -14.51 -6.99
CA PRO A 43 24.17 -13.31 -7.44
C PRO A 43 23.72 -12.76 -8.79
N ALA A 44 22.98 -13.54 -9.59
CA ALA A 44 22.46 -13.08 -10.87
C ALA A 44 21.28 -12.12 -10.72
N CYS A 45 20.67 -12.04 -9.54
CA CYS A 45 19.58 -11.10 -9.31
C CYS A 45 20.06 -9.66 -9.44
N PRO A 46 19.32 -8.80 -10.15
CA PRO A 46 19.71 -7.40 -10.24
C PRO A 46 19.58 -6.69 -8.90
N PRO A 47 20.45 -5.72 -8.63
CA PRO A 47 20.36 -4.97 -7.37
C PRO A 47 19.12 -4.09 -7.35
N ALA A 48 18.66 -3.74 -6.15
CA ALA A 48 17.56 -2.80 -6.00
C ALA A 48 18.01 -1.42 -6.49
N THR A 49 17.14 -0.78 -7.27
CA THR A 49 17.38 0.59 -7.67
C THR A 49 16.68 1.52 -6.67
N TRP A 50 17.27 2.70 -6.44
CA TRP A 50 16.63 3.63 -5.50
C TRP A 50 15.29 4.14 -6.06
N GLN A 51 15.17 4.25 -7.39
CA GLN A 51 13.91 4.65 -8.02
C GLN A 51 12.82 3.62 -7.78
N GLY A 52 13.15 2.34 -8.00
CA GLY A 52 12.19 1.26 -7.75
C GLY A 52 11.78 1.19 -6.29
N ALA A 53 12.75 1.33 -5.39
CA ALA A 53 12.46 1.32 -3.95
C ALA A 53 11.59 2.52 -3.55
N LEU A 54 11.85 3.69 -4.14
CA LEU A 54 11.05 4.88 -3.88
C LEU A 54 9.60 4.70 -4.32
N VAL A 55 9.41 4.18 -5.55
CA VAL A 55 8.07 3.92 -6.06
C VAL A 55 7.34 2.90 -5.18
N PHE A 56 8.03 1.84 -4.77
CA PHE A 56 7.46 0.85 -3.88
C PHE A 56 7.06 1.48 -2.55
N GLY A 57 7.90 2.33 -1.98
CA GLY A 57 7.60 3.03 -0.73
C GLY A 57 6.37 3.92 -0.86
N VAL A 58 6.29 4.69 -1.94
CA VAL A 58 5.13 5.56 -2.20
C VAL A 58 3.87 4.72 -2.38
N ALA A 59 3.96 3.61 -3.11
CA ALA A 59 2.82 2.71 -3.31
C ALA A 59 2.35 2.11 -1.99
N ALA A 60 3.29 1.69 -1.13
CA ALA A 60 2.95 1.13 0.18
C ALA A 60 2.30 2.19 1.07
N ALA A 61 2.80 3.42 1.04
CA ALA A 61 2.21 4.52 1.78
C ALA A 61 0.78 4.78 1.32
N LEU A 62 0.56 4.76 0.01
CA LEU A 62 -0.77 4.96 -0.55
C LEU A 62 -1.71 3.83 -0.15
N LEU A 63 -1.24 2.58 -0.17
CA LEU A 63 -2.04 1.45 0.27
C LEU A 63 -2.43 1.57 1.74
N ASP A 64 -1.48 2.01 2.58
CA ASP A 64 -1.77 2.22 4.00
C ASP A 64 -2.82 3.29 4.20
N LEU A 65 -2.70 4.41 3.47
CA LEU A 65 -3.68 5.48 3.51
C LEU A 65 -5.07 4.98 3.14
N LEU A 66 -5.15 4.25 2.03
CA LEU A 66 -6.43 3.76 1.53
C LEU A 66 -7.02 2.71 2.45
N ASP A 67 -6.19 1.84 3.02
CA ASP A 67 -6.64 0.82 3.96
C ASP A 67 -7.23 1.47 5.22
N ARG A 68 -6.54 2.45 5.77
CA ARG A 68 -7.04 3.14 6.97
C ARG A 68 -8.31 3.89 6.70
N TYR A 69 -8.38 4.56 5.56
CA TYR A 69 -9.59 5.25 5.16
C TYR A 69 -10.77 4.29 5.01
N GLY A 70 -10.53 3.19 4.29
CA GLY A 70 -11.57 2.19 4.07
C GLY A 70 -12.06 1.55 5.37
N SER A 71 -11.13 1.23 6.28
CA SER A 71 -11.47 0.67 7.57
C SER A 71 -12.28 1.65 8.42
N ARG A 72 -11.92 2.93 8.37
CA ARG A 72 -12.67 3.96 9.07
C ARG A 72 -14.07 4.10 8.52
N GLN A 73 -14.21 4.11 7.19
CA GLN A 73 -15.52 4.19 6.54
C GLN A 73 -16.36 2.96 6.87
N LYS A 74 -15.75 1.80 6.94
CA LYS A 74 -16.45 0.59 7.35
C LYS A 74 -17.03 0.72 8.75
N ARG A 75 -16.26 1.27 9.68
CA ARG A 75 -16.73 1.46 11.05
C ARG A 75 -17.86 2.46 11.16
N GLU A 76 -17.81 3.51 10.34
CA GLU A 76 -18.82 4.56 10.37
C GLU A 76 -20.07 4.22 9.59
N SER A 77 -19.93 3.64 8.40
CA SER A 77 -21.04 3.39 7.50
C SER A 77 -21.39 1.92 7.32
N GLY A 78 -20.58 1.03 7.88
CA GLY A 78 -20.80 -0.41 7.75
C GLY A 78 -20.30 -1.02 6.46
N ARG A 79 -19.72 -0.22 5.56
CA ARG A 79 -19.25 -0.70 4.27
C ARG A 79 -17.86 -0.18 3.94
N PHE A 80 -17.03 -1.10 3.42
CA PHE A 80 -15.75 -0.73 2.86
C PHE A 80 -16.00 -0.13 1.47
N PRO A 81 -15.50 1.09 1.19
CA PRO A 81 -15.75 1.72 -0.12
C PRO A 81 -15.15 0.91 -1.26
N ARG A 82 -15.95 0.64 -2.27
CA ARG A 82 -15.48 -0.12 -3.43
C ARG A 82 -14.45 0.62 -4.26
N TRP A 83 -14.57 1.94 -4.34
CA TRP A 83 -13.65 2.73 -5.16
C TRP A 83 -12.20 2.61 -4.69
N VAL A 84 -12.00 2.25 -3.42
CA VAL A 84 -10.65 2.09 -2.87
C VAL A 84 -9.90 0.95 -3.55
N TRP A 85 -10.62 -0.05 -4.08
CA TRP A 85 -9.98 -1.15 -4.78
C TRP A 85 -9.19 -0.70 -5.99
N VAL A 86 -9.72 0.24 -6.76
CA VAL A 86 -9.10 0.67 -8.02
C VAL A 86 -7.74 1.30 -7.79
N PRO A 87 -7.61 2.36 -6.96
CA PRO A 87 -6.28 2.92 -6.72
C PRO A 87 -5.35 1.96 -5.99
N SER A 88 -5.89 1.05 -5.16
CA SER A 88 -5.05 0.08 -4.46
C SER A 88 -4.39 -0.89 -5.43
N PHE A 89 -5.16 -1.46 -6.36
CA PHE A 89 -4.58 -2.35 -7.36
C PHE A 89 -3.70 -1.60 -8.35
N ALA A 90 -4.05 -0.36 -8.67
CA ALA A 90 -3.20 0.48 -9.52
C ALA A 90 -1.84 0.71 -8.85
N ALA A 91 -1.82 0.99 -7.54
CA ALA A 91 -0.58 1.15 -6.80
C ALA A 91 0.26 -0.13 -6.82
N ALA A 92 -0.39 -1.29 -6.68
CA ALA A 92 0.29 -2.57 -6.73
C ALA A 92 0.93 -2.80 -8.10
N LEU A 93 0.20 -2.49 -9.16
CA LEU A 93 0.71 -2.64 -10.53
C LEU A 93 1.89 -1.71 -10.80
N VAL A 94 1.80 -0.46 -10.35
CA VAL A 94 2.88 0.50 -10.52
C VAL A 94 4.12 0.05 -9.75
N ALA A 95 3.95 -0.43 -8.53
CA ALA A 95 5.05 -0.94 -7.73
C ALA A 95 5.71 -2.16 -8.40
N PHE A 96 4.90 -3.05 -8.94
CA PHE A 96 5.41 -4.21 -9.67
C PHE A 96 6.19 -3.76 -10.90
N ALA A 97 5.65 -2.83 -11.68
CA ALA A 97 6.32 -2.34 -12.88
C ALA A 97 7.65 -1.67 -12.56
N ALA A 98 7.71 -0.93 -11.45
CA ALA A 98 8.92 -0.22 -11.06
C ALA A 98 9.99 -1.15 -10.47
N THR A 99 9.58 -2.17 -9.74
CA THR A 99 10.51 -3.07 -9.05
C THR A 99 10.84 -4.32 -9.85
N GLY A 100 9.95 -4.74 -10.76
CA GLY A 100 10.09 -5.99 -11.48
C GLY A 100 9.92 -7.23 -10.62
N GLU A 101 9.34 -7.07 -9.41
CA GLU A 101 9.20 -8.17 -8.46
C GLU A 101 7.76 -8.68 -8.42
N GLY A 102 7.59 -9.92 -8.86
CA GLY A 102 6.25 -10.55 -8.80
C GLY A 102 5.72 -10.65 -7.39
N LEU A 103 6.59 -10.83 -6.40
CA LEU A 103 6.19 -10.90 -5.00
C LEU A 103 5.58 -9.60 -4.51
N VAL A 104 6.01 -8.46 -5.04
CA VAL A 104 5.43 -7.16 -4.71
C VAL A 104 3.98 -7.12 -5.15
N LEU A 105 3.73 -7.51 -6.40
CA LEU A 105 2.36 -7.52 -6.92
C LEU A 105 1.49 -8.51 -6.12
N ALA A 106 1.98 -9.72 -5.91
CA ALA A 106 1.23 -10.75 -5.19
C ALA A 106 0.96 -10.32 -3.74
N GLY A 107 1.97 -9.79 -3.06
CA GLY A 107 1.83 -9.38 -1.66
C GLY A 107 0.88 -8.22 -1.47
N MET A 108 0.99 -7.20 -2.31
CA MET A 108 0.10 -6.05 -2.22
C MET A 108 -1.34 -6.40 -2.58
N SER A 109 -1.52 -7.22 -3.62
CA SER A 109 -2.86 -7.67 -4.01
C SER A 109 -3.49 -8.53 -2.92
N ALA A 110 -2.71 -9.44 -2.33
CA ALA A 110 -3.18 -10.26 -1.22
C ALA A 110 -3.57 -9.40 -0.02
N TRP A 111 -2.79 -8.37 0.28
CA TRP A 111 -3.09 -7.45 1.37
C TRP A 111 -4.45 -6.78 1.14
N VAL A 112 -4.67 -6.24 -0.06
CA VAL A 112 -5.92 -5.57 -0.42
C VAL A 112 -7.10 -6.53 -0.26
N VAL A 113 -6.97 -7.73 -0.81
CA VAL A 113 -8.04 -8.73 -0.75
C VAL A 113 -8.33 -9.14 0.70
N LEU A 114 -7.28 -9.41 1.47
CA LEU A 114 -7.45 -9.82 2.87
C LEU A 114 -8.14 -8.75 3.70
N ARG A 115 -7.70 -7.50 3.55
CA ARG A 115 -8.28 -6.41 4.31
C ARG A 115 -9.74 -6.19 3.94
N THR A 116 -10.04 -6.26 2.65
CA THR A 116 -11.40 -6.06 2.18
C THR A 116 -12.31 -7.23 2.59
N SER A 117 -11.82 -8.47 2.47
CA SER A 117 -12.56 -9.65 2.89
C SER A 117 -12.85 -9.64 4.37
N THR A 118 -11.84 -9.35 5.19
CA THR A 118 -12.01 -9.26 6.65
C THR A 118 -13.04 -8.21 7.00
N ALA A 119 -12.98 -7.06 6.34
CA ALA A 119 -13.94 -5.99 6.57
C ALA A 119 -15.36 -6.42 6.19
N ARG A 120 -15.50 -7.21 5.14
CA ARG A 120 -16.82 -7.69 4.69
C ARG A 120 -17.41 -8.72 5.63
N ASN A 121 -16.58 -9.59 6.17
CA ASN A 121 -17.05 -10.72 6.98
C ASN A 121 -17.38 -10.33 8.41
N LYS A 122 -17.01 -9.16 8.82
CA LYS A 122 -17.33 -8.72 10.17
C LYS A 122 -18.80 -8.35 10.25
N PRO A 123 -19.53 -8.93 11.21
CA PRO A 123 -20.96 -8.63 11.36
C PRO A 123 -21.20 -7.20 11.83
#